data_ec172cad5995fa7495d174175d000fed
#
_entry.id   ec172cad5995fa7495d174175d000fed
#
_cell.length_a   1.000
_cell.length_b   1.000
_cell.length_c   1.000
_cell.angle_alpha   90.00
_cell.angle_beta   90.00
_cell.angle_gamma   90.00
#
_symmetry.space_group_name_H-M   'P 1'
#
loop_
_entity.id
_entity.type
_entity.pdbx_description
1 polymer ?
#
loop_
_entity_poly.entity_id
_entity_poly.type
_entity_poly.pdbx_seq_one_letter_code
_entity_poly.pdbx_strand_id
1 'polypeptide(L)'
;MNKYYRLLLSLILVISFTEEVKASHVPGGNITYKCLGANSYIITLTVFEDCSGAVTVPNTPQILTVTNSCGFNNFNSITLPVLSYGDEISQVCYPQLPNTTCNGGLLPGIKKHIYSDTINSMTLPGNCNDWTISWDGCCRNTAVNLANQDGYYFEAVINNSNSQCNSSPVIGSNPVPYNCINIPVTYNFQVSEPDGDSLYYSFIAASEIAFGAVGPSPVPYVGGYSPISPINGISLDPNTGEINFTPTIQGAFVVVVKIEEFDSSGTSLGYIMQDFQFQIITQNCINS
;
A
#
# COMPACT_ATOMS: atom_id res chain seq x y z
N MET A 1 -2.81 3.80 -57.59
CA MET A 1 -2.21 3.55 -56.26
C MET A 1 -2.34 2.07 -55.98
N ASN A 2 -1.23 1.32 -56.01
CA ASN A 2 -1.19 -0.15 -56.06
C ASN A 2 -1.79 -0.77 -54.79
N LYS A 3 -2.58 -1.86 -54.93
CA LYS A 3 -3.22 -2.62 -53.87
C LYS A 3 -2.21 -3.04 -52.75
N TYR A 4 -0.96 -3.29 -53.12
CA TYR A 4 0.15 -3.60 -52.22
C TYR A 4 0.60 -2.40 -51.38
N TYR A 5 0.49 -1.17 -51.90
CA TYR A 5 0.83 0.05 -51.16
C TYR A 5 -0.19 0.34 -50.03
N ARG A 6 -1.46 0.03 -50.25
CA ARG A 6 -2.51 0.15 -49.23
C ARG A 6 -2.37 -0.91 -48.12
N LEU A 7 -1.93 -2.13 -48.53
CA LEU A 7 -1.67 -3.21 -47.58
C LEU A 7 -0.43 -2.91 -46.71
N LEU A 8 0.64 -2.38 -47.33
CA LEU A 8 1.85 -1.97 -46.62
C LEU A 8 1.59 -0.81 -45.67
N LEU A 9 0.78 0.18 -46.06
CA LEU A 9 0.40 1.31 -45.21
C LEU A 9 -0.48 0.87 -44.04
N SER A 10 -1.40 -0.08 -44.22
CA SER A 10 -2.21 -0.64 -43.12
C SER A 10 -1.38 -1.51 -42.20
N LEU A 11 -0.36 -2.23 -42.67
CA LEU A 11 0.54 -3.02 -41.85
C LEU A 11 1.46 -2.12 -40.99
N ILE A 12 1.96 -1.03 -41.56
CA ILE A 12 2.76 -0.03 -40.83
C ILE A 12 1.91 0.68 -39.76
N LEU A 13 0.64 0.96 -40.04
CA LEU A 13 -0.26 1.60 -39.06
C LEU A 13 -0.59 0.68 -37.89
N VAL A 14 -0.64 -0.64 -38.05
CA VAL A 14 -0.89 -1.62 -36.98
C VAL A 14 0.35 -1.81 -36.09
N ILE A 15 1.56 -1.66 -36.64
CA ILE A 15 2.81 -1.81 -35.88
C ILE A 15 3.10 -0.56 -35.00
N SER A 16 2.48 0.58 -35.31
CA SER A 16 2.74 1.84 -34.59
C SER A 16 1.96 2.02 -33.27
N PHE A 17 1.15 1.06 -32.85
CA PHE A 17 0.31 1.13 -31.64
C PHE A 17 0.64 0.09 -30.57
N THR A 18 1.83 -0.44 -30.54
CA THR A 18 2.31 -1.09 -29.32
C THR A 18 2.97 -0.04 -28.43
N GLU A 19 2.18 0.88 -27.88
CA GLU A 19 2.59 1.52 -26.65
C GLU A 19 2.60 0.42 -25.59
N GLU A 20 3.78 0.06 -25.12
CA GLU A 20 3.89 -0.68 -23.87
C GLU A 20 3.23 0.22 -22.79
N VAL A 21 2.06 -0.17 -22.35
CA VAL A 21 1.45 0.43 -21.17
C VAL A 21 2.37 0.06 -20.01
N LYS A 22 3.33 0.94 -19.72
CA LYS A 22 4.18 0.82 -18.54
C LYS A 22 3.29 1.13 -17.35
N ALA A 23 2.99 0.09 -16.58
CA ALA A 23 2.21 0.20 -15.38
C ALA A 23 2.87 1.16 -14.38
N SER A 24 2.07 1.90 -13.64
CA SER A 24 2.50 2.63 -12.44
C SER A 24 3.08 1.63 -11.44
N HIS A 25 4.12 2.03 -10.71
CA HIS A 25 4.81 1.14 -9.79
C HIS A 25 4.59 1.62 -8.35
N VAL A 26 3.38 1.36 -7.82
CA VAL A 26 3.08 1.54 -6.39
C VAL A 26 3.33 0.22 -5.67
N PRO A 27 4.45 0.09 -4.93
CA PRO A 27 4.74 -1.12 -4.16
C PRO A 27 3.91 -1.24 -2.89
N GLY A 28 3.16 -0.21 -2.51
CA GLY A 28 2.26 -0.27 -1.37
C GLY A 28 1.95 1.08 -0.74
N GLY A 29 1.23 1.03 0.38
CA GLY A 29 0.83 2.19 1.15
C GLY A 29 -0.03 1.82 2.35
N ASN A 30 -0.46 2.85 3.08
CA ASN A 30 -1.38 2.73 4.20
C ASN A 30 -2.15 4.03 4.43
N ILE A 31 -3.23 3.91 5.19
CA ILE A 31 -3.96 5.05 5.76
C ILE A 31 -3.89 4.92 7.28
N THR A 32 -3.54 6.01 7.96
CA THR A 32 -3.53 6.12 9.42
C THR A 32 -4.38 7.29 9.87
N TYR A 33 -4.79 7.29 11.13
CA TYR A 33 -5.58 8.38 11.70
C TYR A 33 -5.13 8.72 13.13
N LYS A 34 -5.24 10.00 13.46
CA LYS A 34 -5.00 10.51 14.82
C LYS A 34 -6.25 11.21 15.33
N CYS A 35 -6.78 10.74 16.44
CA CYS A 35 -7.93 11.37 17.11
C CYS A 35 -7.52 12.68 17.79
N LEU A 36 -8.37 13.71 17.65
CA LEU A 36 -8.23 15.01 18.32
C LEU A 36 -9.34 15.28 19.35
N GLY A 37 -10.26 14.32 19.52
CA GLY A 37 -11.47 14.46 20.34
C GLY A 37 -12.70 14.89 19.52
N ALA A 38 -13.88 14.76 20.12
CA ALA A 38 -15.16 15.17 19.53
C ALA A 38 -15.38 14.66 18.08
N ASN A 39 -15.07 13.39 17.81
CA ASN A 39 -15.15 12.75 16.50
C ASN A 39 -14.29 13.42 15.41
N SER A 40 -13.27 14.16 15.80
CA SER A 40 -12.35 14.82 14.85
C SER A 40 -11.04 14.06 14.74
N TYR A 41 -10.58 13.87 13.49
CA TYR A 41 -9.40 13.06 13.17
C TYR A 41 -8.50 13.77 12.14
N ILE A 42 -7.20 13.64 12.30
CA ILE A 42 -6.24 13.89 11.23
C ILE A 42 -6.04 12.58 10.51
N ILE A 43 -6.29 12.57 9.20
CA ILE A 43 -6.08 11.41 8.34
C ILE A 43 -4.76 11.58 7.58
N THR A 44 -3.99 10.51 7.49
CA THR A 44 -2.73 10.48 6.73
C THR A 44 -2.74 9.31 5.78
N LEU A 45 -2.58 9.60 4.49
CA LEU A 45 -2.31 8.61 3.44
C LEU A 45 -0.81 8.61 3.17
N THR A 46 -0.17 7.46 3.27
CA THR A 46 1.21 7.23 2.86
C THR A 46 1.24 6.31 1.65
N VAL A 47 1.92 6.73 0.58
CA VAL A 47 2.07 5.95 -0.65
C VAL A 47 3.54 5.81 -0.98
N PHE A 48 3.94 4.61 -1.38
CA PHE A 48 5.29 4.33 -1.85
C PHE A 48 5.33 4.26 -3.37
N GLU A 49 6.41 4.75 -3.97
CA GLU A 49 6.63 4.78 -5.42
C GLU A 49 7.96 4.13 -5.75
N ASP A 50 7.95 3.14 -6.65
CA ASP A 50 9.16 2.58 -7.25
C ASP A 50 9.65 3.53 -8.35
N CYS A 51 10.86 4.05 -8.19
CA CYS A 51 11.46 5.01 -9.12
C CYS A 51 11.78 4.44 -10.51
N SER A 52 11.72 3.12 -10.68
CA SER A 52 11.87 2.48 -11.99
C SER A 52 10.61 2.54 -12.84
N GLY A 53 9.48 2.96 -12.25
CA GLY A 53 8.18 3.04 -12.89
C GLY A 53 8.03 4.17 -13.91
N ALA A 54 7.10 3.98 -14.84
CA ALA A 54 6.80 4.97 -15.88
C ALA A 54 5.75 6.01 -15.46
N VAL A 55 4.95 5.71 -14.44
CA VAL A 55 3.90 6.60 -13.92
C VAL A 55 4.21 6.94 -12.48
N THR A 56 4.27 8.21 -12.17
CA THR A 56 4.52 8.73 -10.82
C THR A 56 3.23 8.90 -10.04
N VAL A 57 3.30 8.72 -8.72
CA VAL A 57 2.22 9.11 -7.82
C VAL A 57 1.98 10.62 -7.94
N PRO A 58 0.72 11.12 -8.06
CA PRO A 58 0.47 12.52 -8.33
C PRO A 58 0.93 13.46 -7.21
N ASN A 59 1.65 14.54 -7.57
CA ASN A 59 1.97 15.64 -6.66
C ASN A 59 0.81 16.65 -6.58
N THR A 60 -0.38 16.15 -6.27
CA THR A 60 -1.62 16.92 -6.11
C THR A 60 -2.41 16.38 -4.93
N PRO A 61 -3.31 17.17 -4.33
CA PRO A 61 -4.18 16.66 -3.27
C PRO A 61 -4.90 15.38 -3.68
N GLN A 62 -5.00 14.43 -2.75
CA GLN A 62 -5.67 13.14 -2.98
C GLN A 62 -7.07 13.15 -2.37
N ILE A 63 -8.02 12.57 -3.09
CA ILE A 63 -9.40 12.41 -2.61
C ILE A 63 -9.54 10.99 -2.09
N LEU A 64 -9.91 10.85 -0.82
CA LEU A 64 -10.21 9.59 -0.19
C LEU A 64 -11.72 9.41 -0.08
N THR A 65 -12.20 8.21 -0.31
CA THR A 65 -13.60 7.85 -0.13
C THR A 65 -13.87 7.56 1.35
N VAL A 66 -15.02 8.01 1.84
CA VAL A 66 -15.49 7.72 3.21
C VAL A 66 -16.84 7.03 3.13
N THR A 67 -16.94 5.86 3.73
CA THR A 67 -18.19 5.07 3.77
C THR A 67 -18.51 4.62 5.20
N ASN A 68 -19.75 4.20 5.45
CA ASN A 68 -20.21 3.64 6.71
C ASN A 68 -21.52 2.88 6.51
N SER A 69 -21.87 1.97 7.43
CA SER A 69 -23.15 1.27 7.42
C SER A 69 -24.26 1.99 8.22
N CYS A 70 -23.92 3.05 8.95
CA CYS A 70 -24.82 3.74 9.87
C CYS A 70 -25.73 4.77 9.19
N GLY A 71 -25.65 4.94 7.88
CA GLY A 71 -26.56 5.79 7.10
C GLY A 71 -26.14 7.26 6.99
N PHE A 72 -24.89 7.61 7.29
CA PHE A 72 -24.37 8.97 7.11
C PHE A 72 -23.95 9.21 5.65
N ASN A 73 -24.91 9.33 4.74
CA ASN A 73 -24.67 9.36 3.29
C ASN A 73 -24.20 10.71 2.74
N ASN A 74 -24.26 11.78 3.55
CA ASN A 74 -23.87 13.14 3.12
C ASN A 74 -22.36 13.43 3.35
N PHE A 75 -21.61 12.48 3.90
CA PHE A 75 -20.19 12.59 4.16
C PHE A 75 -19.49 11.38 3.51
N ASN A 76 -19.03 11.54 2.27
CA ASN A 76 -18.57 10.44 1.42
C ASN A 76 -17.16 10.60 0.87
N SER A 77 -16.50 11.71 1.14
CA SER A 77 -15.11 11.93 0.73
C SER A 77 -14.41 13.00 1.56
N ILE A 78 -13.08 12.91 1.60
CA ILE A 78 -12.19 13.93 2.12
C ILE A 78 -11.08 14.19 1.12
N THR A 79 -10.52 15.40 1.14
CA THR A 79 -9.36 15.78 0.30
C THR A 79 -8.16 16.02 1.19
N LEU A 80 -7.08 15.29 0.96
CA LEU A 80 -5.83 15.44 1.69
C LEU A 80 -4.82 16.21 0.84
N PRO A 81 -4.32 17.38 1.30
CA PRO A 81 -3.24 18.09 0.64
C PRO A 81 -1.93 17.29 0.72
N VAL A 82 -1.00 17.61 -0.17
CA VAL A 82 0.37 17.07 -0.13
C VAL A 82 1.07 17.62 1.13
N LEU A 83 1.52 16.74 2.02
CA LEU A 83 2.31 17.10 3.19
C LEU A 83 3.81 16.93 2.91
N SER A 84 4.22 15.81 2.30
CA SER A 84 5.58 15.55 1.83
C SER A 84 5.55 14.77 0.54
N TYR A 85 6.47 15.08 -0.39
CA TYR A 85 6.48 14.46 -1.71
C TYR A 85 7.89 14.15 -2.19
N GLY A 86 8.09 12.87 -2.57
CA GLY A 86 9.32 12.44 -3.23
C GLY A 86 10.49 12.16 -2.27
N ASP A 87 10.23 11.94 -1.00
CA ASP A 87 11.27 11.59 -0.03
C ASP A 87 11.85 10.21 -0.36
N GLU A 88 13.12 10.15 -0.78
CA GLU A 88 13.76 8.87 -1.07
C GLU A 88 14.01 8.08 0.22
N ILE A 89 13.50 6.85 0.26
CA ILE A 89 13.62 5.92 1.38
C ILE A 89 14.30 4.61 0.98
N SER A 90 15.04 4.62 -0.13
CA SER A 90 15.73 3.44 -0.66
C SER A 90 16.64 2.82 0.40
N GLN A 91 16.53 1.51 0.59
CA GLN A 91 17.33 0.75 1.58
C GLN A 91 18.70 0.37 1.02
N VAL A 92 19.47 1.37 0.67
CA VAL A 92 20.87 1.22 0.20
C VAL A 92 21.78 2.02 1.11
N CYS A 93 23.06 1.64 1.18
CA CYS A 93 24.05 2.42 1.93
C CYS A 93 24.09 3.87 1.42
N TYR A 94 24.20 4.84 2.31
CA TYR A 94 24.20 6.27 1.98
C TYR A 94 25.06 6.67 0.77
N PRO A 95 26.32 6.15 0.60
CA PRO A 95 27.14 6.45 -0.58
C PRO A 95 26.56 5.89 -1.89
N GLN A 96 25.59 4.98 -1.84
CA GLN A 96 24.96 4.36 -3.02
C GLN A 96 23.64 5.05 -3.42
N LEU A 97 23.12 5.98 -2.65
CA LEU A 97 21.90 6.73 -2.99
C LEU A 97 21.96 7.38 -4.40
N PRO A 98 23.08 7.99 -4.85
CA PRO A 98 23.18 8.52 -6.21
C PRO A 98 23.07 7.45 -7.32
N ASN A 99 23.20 6.19 -6.99
CA ASN A 99 23.15 5.07 -7.94
C ASN A 99 21.77 4.38 -7.98
N THR A 100 20.77 4.89 -7.24
CA THR A 100 19.41 4.36 -7.27
C THR A 100 18.65 4.81 -8.53
N THR A 101 17.59 4.09 -8.88
CA THR A 101 16.70 4.46 -9.99
C THR A 101 16.03 5.82 -9.76
N CYS A 102 15.88 6.26 -8.51
CA CYS A 102 15.41 7.61 -8.19
C CYS A 102 16.35 8.72 -8.69
N ASN A 103 17.62 8.40 -8.89
CA ASN A 103 18.68 9.31 -9.33
C ASN A 103 19.25 8.94 -10.71
N GLY A 104 18.54 8.08 -11.47
CA GLY A 104 18.95 7.64 -12.80
C GLY A 104 19.99 6.50 -12.82
N GLY A 105 20.25 5.90 -11.67
CA GLY A 105 21.12 4.73 -11.54
C GLY A 105 20.39 3.41 -11.78
N LEU A 106 21.01 2.29 -11.32
CA LEU A 106 20.51 0.93 -11.54
C LEU A 106 20.05 0.22 -10.26
N LEU A 107 20.39 0.76 -9.09
CA LEU A 107 19.94 0.18 -7.83
C LEU A 107 18.46 0.51 -7.62
N PRO A 108 17.66 -0.42 -7.07
CA PRO A 108 16.27 -0.15 -6.79
C PRO A 108 16.11 1.07 -5.88
N GLY A 109 15.25 1.99 -6.27
CA GLY A 109 14.95 3.22 -5.54
C GLY A 109 13.46 3.34 -5.24
N ILE A 110 13.14 3.79 -4.02
CA ILE A 110 11.77 3.98 -3.54
C ILE A 110 11.61 5.39 -3.00
N LYS A 111 10.53 6.05 -3.38
CA LYS A 111 10.08 7.31 -2.81
C LYS A 111 8.87 7.10 -1.93
N LYS A 112 8.75 7.96 -0.93
CA LYS A 112 7.59 8.07 -0.05
C LYS A 112 6.87 9.38 -0.31
N HIS A 113 5.55 9.32 -0.39
CA HIS A 113 4.65 10.46 -0.51
C HIS A 113 3.66 10.43 0.66
N ILE A 114 3.45 11.58 1.28
CA ILE A 114 2.53 11.72 2.41
C ILE A 114 1.51 12.79 2.08
N TYR A 115 0.25 12.45 2.25
CA TYR A 115 -0.89 13.36 2.09
C TYR A 115 -1.63 13.42 3.42
N SER A 116 -1.76 14.60 3.97
CA SER A 116 -2.44 14.80 5.25
C SER A 116 -2.82 16.27 5.42
N ASP A 117 -4.00 16.54 5.95
CA ASP A 117 -4.36 17.87 6.40
C ASP A 117 -4.12 17.96 7.91
N THR A 118 -2.99 18.52 8.29
CA THR A 118 -2.61 18.69 9.71
C THR A 118 -3.26 19.90 10.36
N ILE A 119 -3.94 20.75 9.59
CA ILE A 119 -4.58 21.99 10.05
C ILE A 119 -6.09 21.80 10.17
N ASN A 120 -6.71 21.18 9.15
CA ASN A 120 -8.15 20.94 9.13
C ASN A 120 -8.42 19.45 9.37
N SER A 121 -8.89 19.13 10.57
CA SER A 121 -9.28 17.77 10.91
C SER A 121 -10.56 17.37 10.18
N MET A 122 -10.66 16.09 9.83
CA MET A 122 -11.91 15.47 9.44
C MET A 122 -12.81 15.30 10.67
N THR A 123 -14.02 15.82 10.65
CA THR A 123 -15.01 15.59 11.71
C THR A 123 -16.09 14.65 11.20
N LEU A 124 -16.20 13.48 11.84
CA LEU A 124 -17.23 12.49 11.53
C LEU A 124 -18.60 12.99 12.04
N PRO A 125 -19.68 12.91 11.22
CA PRO A 125 -20.98 13.50 11.56
C PRO A 125 -21.74 12.77 12.67
N GLY A 126 -21.26 11.61 13.11
CA GLY A 126 -21.88 10.83 14.17
C GLY A 126 -21.07 9.59 14.52
N ASN A 127 -21.56 8.86 15.52
CA ASN A 127 -20.94 7.64 15.98
C ASN A 127 -21.34 6.45 15.11
N CYS A 128 -20.37 5.66 14.71
CA CYS A 128 -20.54 4.44 13.91
C CYS A 128 -19.39 3.46 14.20
N ASN A 129 -19.66 2.18 14.02
CA ASN A 129 -18.65 1.14 14.29
C ASN A 129 -17.77 0.80 13.09
N ASP A 130 -18.02 1.41 11.90
CA ASP A 130 -17.37 1.03 10.64
C ASP A 130 -17.14 2.21 9.69
N TRP A 131 -16.72 3.36 10.22
CA TRP A 131 -16.25 4.44 9.37
C TRP A 131 -15.03 3.98 8.57
N THR A 132 -15.22 3.67 7.30
CA THR A 132 -14.16 3.22 6.39
C THR A 132 -13.65 4.39 5.57
N ILE A 133 -12.36 4.66 5.68
CA ILE A 133 -11.63 5.66 4.89
C ILE A 133 -10.75 4.88 3.92
N SER A 134 -10.93 5.10 2.61
CA SER A 134 -10.23 4.32 1.61
C SER A 134 -9.66 5.16 0.48
N TRP A 135 -8.60 4.65 -0.13
CA TRP A 135 -7.98 5.19 -1.32
C TRP A 135 -7.59 4.08 -2.28
N ASP A 136 -7.88 4.28 -3.53
CA ASP A 136 -7.59 3.33 -4.60
C ASP A 136 -6.94 4.02 -5.80
N GLY A 137 -6.31 3.25 -6.62
CA GLY A 137 -5.69 3.75 -7.85
C GLY A 137 -5.14 2.64 -8.74
N CYS A 138 -4.63 3.04 -9.88
CA CYS A 138 -3.89 2.21 -10.81
C CYS A 138 -2.41 2.63 -10.76
N CYS A 139 -1.48 1.81 -10.98
CA CYS A 139 -1.46 0.39 -11.17
C CYS A 139 -0.42 -0.17 -10.20
N ARG A 140 -0.66 -1.34 -9.67
CA ARG A 140 0.24 -2.01 -8.73
C ARG A 140 1.55 -2.42 -9.42
N ASN A 141 2.64 -2.44 -8.67
CA ASN A 141 3.89 -3.01 -9.11
C ASN A 141 3.76 -4.51 -9.44
N THR A 142 4.50 -4.98 -10.45
CA THR A 142 4.52 -6.40 -10.82
C THR A 142 4.90 -7.27 -9.63
N ALA A 143 4.15 -8.35 -9.40
CA ALA A 143 4.38 -9.26 -8.30
C ALA A 143 4.32 -10.72 -8.77
N VAL A 144 5.17 -11.57 -8.17
CA VAL A 144 5.25 -13.02 -8.47
C VAL A 144 4.00 -13.76 -8.01
N ASN A 145 3.39 -13.30 -6.92
CA ASN A 145 2.29 -13.98 -6.25
C ASN A 145 0.89 -13.51 -6.64
N LEU A 146 0.75 -12.49 -7.49
CA LEU A 146 -0.54 -11.98 -7.97
C LEU A 146 -0.73 -12.21 -9.46
N ALA A 147 -1.98 -12.45 -9.89
CA ALA A 147 -2.34 -12.68 -11.29
C ALA A 147 -2.34 -11.38 -12.11
N ASN A 148 -2.81 -10.29 -11.51
CA ASN A 148 -3.04 -8.99 -12.13
C ASN A 148 -2.31 -7.89 -11.37
N GLN A 149 -2.08 -6.77 -12.07
CA GLN A 149 -1.42 -5.58 -11.52
C GLN A 149 -2.27 -4.34 -11.80
N ASP A 150 -3.59 -4.53 -11.88
CA ASP A 150 -4.51 -3.53 -12.41
C ASP A 150 -4.75 -2.39 -11.42
N GLY A 151 -4.74 -2.69 -10.10
CA GLY A 151 -5.00 -1.68 -9.10
C GLY A 151 -4.45 -1.99 -7.72
N TYR A 152 -4.65 -1.04 -6.84
CA TYR A 152 -4.41 -1.15 -5.40
C TYR A 152 -5.58 -0.47 -4.66
N TYR A 153 -5.78 -0.92 -3.43
CA TYR A 153 -6.78 -0.37 -2.52
C TYR A 153 -6.24 -0.40 -1.10
N PHE A 154 -6.28 0.73 -0.42
CA PHE A 154 -5.90 0.88 0.98
C PHE A 154 -7.09 1.37 1.78
N GLU A 155 -7.24 0.88 3.00
CA GLU A 155 -8.29 1.34 3.90
C GLU A 155 -7.84 1.41 5.36
N ALA A 156 -8.53 2.24 6.10
CA ALA A 156 -8.55 2.27 7.55
C ALA A 156 -10.00 2.32 8.03
N VAL A 157 -10.29 1.62 9.11
CA VAL A 157 -11.62 1.62 9.74
C VAL A 157 -11.54 2.22 11.13
N ILE A 158 -12.45 3.14 11.41
CA ILE A 158 -12.60 3.79 12.71
C ILE A 158 -13.92 3.34 13.33
N ASN A 159 -13.87 2.75 14.50
CA ASN A 159 -15.03 2.49 15.34
C ASN A 159 -15.10 3.56 16.45
N ASN A 160 -15.99 4.54 16.28
CA ASN A 160 -16.25 5.56 17.30
C ASN A 160 -17.62 5.38 18.00
N SER A 161 -18.21 4.19 17.91
CA SER A 161 -19.55 3.92 18.44
C SER A 161 -19.65 4.12 19.94
N ASN A 162 -18.56 3.89 20.69
CA ASN A 162 -18.47 4.08 22.14
C ASN A 162 -17.97 5.49 22.52
N SER A 163 -17.85 6.43 21.57
CA SER A 163 -17.33 7.79 21.76
C SER A 163 -15.89 7.86 22.31
N GLN A 164 -15.14 6.78 22.22
CA GLN A 164 -13.71 6.76 22.54
C GLN A 164 -12.92 7.53 21.48
N CYS A 165 -11.93 8.31 21.91
CA CYS A 165 -10.99 8.98 21.03
C CYS A 165 -9.80 8.04 20.82
N ASN A 166 -9.85 7.24 19.76
CA ASN A 166 -8.81 6.27 19.42
C ASN A 166 -8.02 6.76 18.19
N SER A 167 -6.70 6.65 18.27
CA SER A 167 -5.78 6.93 17.18
C SER A 167 -5.21 5.61 16.66
N SER A 168 -5.03 5.48 15.36
CA SER A 168 -4.50 4.24 14.79
C SER A 168 -3.06 3.95 15.20
N PRO A 169 -2.61 2.70 15.08
CA PRO A 169 -1.21 2.34 15.21
C PRO A 169 -0.34 3.14 14.22
N VAL A 170 0.87 3.47 14.63
CA VAL A 170 1.87 4.18 13.81
C VAL A 170 2.96 3.20 13.39
N ILE A 171 3.16 3.05 12.08
CA ILE A 171 4.17 2.18 11.50
C ILE A 171 5.50 2.93 11.41
N GLY A 172 6.54 2.44 12.10
CA GLY A 172 7.84 3.08 12.17
C GLY A 172 8.84 2.60 11.12
N SER A 173 8.65 1.40 10.56
CA SER A 173 9.58 0.84 9.55
C SER A 173 9.26 1.30 8.14
N ASN A 174 10.28 1.34 7.27
CA ASN A 174 10.06 1.50 5.83
C ASN A 174 9.59 0.16 5.23
N PRO A 175 8.50 0.16 4.43
CA PRO A 175 7.77 -1.04 4.07
C PRO A 175 8.19 -1.68 2.74
N VAL A 176 9.39 -1.43 2.23
CA VAL A 176 9.89 -2.10 1.00
C VAL A 176 11.26 -2.71 1.29
N PRO A 177 11.32 -3.81 2.06
CA PRO A 177 12.58 -4.44 2.38
C PRO A 177 13.15 -5.20 1.19
N TYR A 178 14.44 -4.96 0.90
CA TYR A 178 15.23 -5.75 -0.05
C TYR A 178 15.84 -6.93 0.69
N ASN A 179 15.59 -8.15 0.21
CA ASN A 179 16.05 -9.37 0.84
C ASN A 179 16.75 -10.26 -0.17
N CYS A 180 17.70 -11.05 0.31
CA CYS A 180 18.46 -11.97 -0.51
C CYS A 180 17.77 -13.32 -0.58
N ILE A 181 17.80 -13.93 -1.78
CA ILE A 181 17.35 -15.31 -1.96
C ILE A 181 18.14 -16.26 -1.05
N ASN A 182 17.47 -17.24 -0.46
CA ASN A 182 18.00 -18.27 0.46
C ASN A 182 18.60 -17.72 1.76
N ILE A 183 18.38 -16.46 2.10
CA ILE A 183 18.74 -15.89 3.40
C ILE A 183 17.48 -15.76 4.25
N PRO A 184 17.47 -16.28 5.49
CA PRO A 184 16.35 -16.09 6.41
C PRO A 184 16.07 -14.60 6.65
N VAL A 185 14.81 -14.23 6.61
CA VAL A 185 14.31 -12.87 6.83
C VAL A 185 13.49 -12.84 8.10
N THR A 186 13.79 -11.89 8.97
CA THR A 186 12.93 -11.45 10.07
C THR A 186 12.61 -9.97 9.85
N TYR A 187 11.33 -9.65 9.71
CA TYR A 187 10.86 -8.29 9.47
C TYR A 187 9.84 -7.88 10.53
N ASN A 188 9.97 -6.67 11.06
CA ASN A 188 9.03 -6.09 12.00
C ASN A 188 8.63 -4.69 11.56
N PHE A 189 7.34 -4.38 11.65
CA PHE A 189 6.79 -3.07 11.28
C PHE A 189 7.19 -1.94 12.25
N GLN A 190 7.76 -2.26 13.41
CA GLN A 190 8.08 -1.30 14.47
C GLN A 190 6.84 -0.44 14.82
N VAL A 191 5.71 -1.12 15.01
CA VAL A 191 4.46 -0.45 15.31
C VAL A 191 4.49 0.09 16.73
N SER A 192 4.07 1.36 16.89
CA SER A 192 3.75 1.95 18.18
C SER A 192 2.26 2.22 18.26
N GLU A 193 1.66 1.85 19.38
CA GLU A 193 0.26 2.09 19.66
C GLU A 193 0.17 3.27 20.67
N PRO A 194 -0.49 4.41 20.28
CA PRO A 194 -0.44 5.64 21.07
C PRO A 194 -1.37 5.68 22.29
N ASP A 195 -2.44 4.89 22.28
CA ASP A 195 -3.53 4.98 23.28
C ASP A 195 -3.47 3.86 24.33
N GLY A 196 -2.55 2.87 24.16
CA GLY A 196 -2.32 1.75 25.09
C GLY A 196 -3.21 0.54 24.80
N ASP A 197 -3.76 0.46 23.61
CA ASP A 197 -4.63 -0.62 23.17
C ASP A 197 -3.85 -1.87 22.72
N SER A 198 -4.53 -3.01 22.67
CA SER A 198 -3.94 -4.27 22.22
C SER A 198 -3.99 -4.38 20.69
N LEU A 199 -2.92 -4.87 20.07
CA LEU A 199 -2.85 -5.07 18.63
C LEU A 199 -2.96 -6.54 18.25
N TYR A 200 -3.63 -6.80 17.14
CA TYR A 200 -3.70 -8.12 16.51
C TYR A 200 -3.37 -8.02 15.03
N TYR A 201 -2.41 -8.83 14.58
CA TYR A 201 -1.91 -8.82 13.21
C TYR A 201 -2.41 -10.04 12.44
N SER A 202 -2.91 -9.82 11.22
CA SER A 202 -3.34 -10.91 10.34
C SER A 202 -3.01 -10.60 8.88
N PHE A 203 -2.66 -11.65 8.11
CA PHE A 203 -2.58 -11.52 6.66
C PHE A 203 -3.97 -11.41 6.06
N ILE A 204 -4.14 -10.49 5.11
CA ILE A 204 -5.37 -10.33 4.33
C ILE A 204 -5.05 -10.29 2.83
N ALA A 205 -6.08 -10.40 2.00
CA ALA A 205 -5.91 -10.30 0.56
C ALA A 205 -5.51 -8.89 0.12
N ALA A 206 -4.59 -8.79 -0.83
CA ALA A 206 -4.43 -7.59 -1.63
C ALA A 206 -5.74 -7.31 -2.37
N SER A 207 -6.16 -6.05 -2.42
CA SER A 207 -7.44 -5.66 -3.01
C SER A 207 -7.25 -4.55 -4.03
N GLU A 208 -8.23 -4.41 -4.91
CA GLU A 208 -8.34 -3.37 -5.93
C GLU A 208 -9.82 -3.00 -6.13
N ILE A 209 -10.08 -1.84 -6.72
CA ILE A 209 -11.40 -1.52 -7.28
C ILE A 209 -11.29 -1.66 -8.80
N ALA A 210 -11.89 -2.72 -9.35
CA ALA A 210 -11.92 -2.93 -10.78
C ALA A 210 -12.74 -1.84 -11.48
N PHE A 211 -12.37 -1.49 -12.73
CA PHE A 211 -13.08 -0.47 -13.49
C PHE A 211 -14.59 -0.75 -13.57
N GLY A 212 -15.39 0.18 -13.05
CA GLY A 212 -16.86 0.06 -13.00
C GLY A 212 -17.40 -0.77 -11.82
N ALA A 213 -16.56 -1.26 -10.92
CA ALA A 213 -17.00 -1.94 -9.71
C ALA A 213 -17.50 -0.93 -8.65
N VAL A 214 -18.35 -1.38 -7.74
CA VAL A 214 -18.93 -0.56 -6.66
C VAL A 214 -18.12 -0.62 -5.38
N GLY A 215 -17.10 -1.50 -5.29
CA GLY A 215 -16.29 -1.67 -4.08
C GLY A 215 -15.06 -2.53 -4.33
N PRO A 216 -14.20 -2.69 -3.31
CA PRO A 216 -12.99 -3.46 -3.45
C PRO A 216 -13.26 -4.94 -3.64
N SER A 217 -12.39 -5.60 -4.41
CA SER A 217 -12.37 -7.05 -4.59
C SER A 217 -10.95 -7.57 -4.40
N PRO A 218 -10.79 -8.79 -3.87
CA PRO A 218 -9.49 -9.41 -3.75
C PRO A 218 -8.83 -9.61 -5.11
N VAL A 219 -7.55 -9.25 -5.22
CA VAL A 219 -6.72 -9.58 -6.37
C VAL A 219 -6.44 -11.09 -6.34
N PRO A 220 -6.62 -11.82 -7.46
CA PRO A 220 -6.34 -13.25 -7.51
C PRO A 220 -4.86 -13.56 -7.28
N TYR A 221 -4.59 -14.54 -6.40
CA TYR A 221 -3.25 -15.09 -6.20
C TYR A 221 -2.95 -16.22 -7.19
N VAL A 222 -1.68 -16.37 -7.58
CA VAL A 222 -1.21 -17.38 -8.55
C VAL A 222 -0.05 -18.21 -7.98
N GLY A 223 0.35 -19.27 -8.69
CA GLY A 223 1.55 -20.02 -8.34
C GLY A 223 1.46 -20.83 -7.01
N GLY A 224 0.26 -21.05 -6.50
CA GLY A 224 0.06 -21.71 -5.21
C GLY A 224 0.11 -20.79 -4.00
N TYR A 225 0.28 -19.47 -4.24
CA TYR A 225 0.20 -18.46 -3.19
C TYR A 225 -1.25 -18.15 -2.79
N SER A 226 -1.43 -17.57 -1.62
CA SER A 226 -2.73 -17.16 -1.10
C SER A 226 -2.57 -15.93 -0.18
N PRO A 227 -3.66 -15.25 0.19
CA PRO A 227 -3.59 -14.16 1.16
C PRO A 227 -2.85 -14.50 2.45
N ILE A 228 -3.09 -15.70 3.01
CA ILE A 228 -2.47 -16.18 4.25
C ILE A 228 -1.10 -16.86 4.05
N SER A 229 -0.68 -17.07 2.81
CA SER A 229 0.63 -17.61 2.43
C SER A 229 1.13 -16.88 1.18
N PRO A 230 1.37 -15.55 1.26
CA PRO A 230 1.79 -14.74 0.11
C PRO A 230 3.24 -15.01 -0.34
N ILE A 231 4.03 -15.65 0.50
CA ILE A 231 5.39 -16.16 0.21
C ILE A 231 5.46 -17.58 0.79
N ASN A 232 6.15 -18.48 0.12
CA ASN A 232 6.31 -19.85 0.62
C ASN A 232 7.03 -19.87 1.97
N GLY A 233 6.41 -20.52 2.97
CA GLY A 233 6.96 -20.65 4.32
C GLY A 233 6.93 -19.37 5.16
N ILE A 234 6.18 -18.35 4.75
CA ILE A 234 5.99 -17.13 5.53
C ILE A 234 5.14 -17.42 6.78
N SER A 235 5.51 -16.80 7.88
CA SER A 235 4.74 -16.77 9.12
C SER A 235 4.61 -15.33 9.63
N LEU A 236 3.52 -15.05 10.32
CA LEU A 236 3.24 -13.79 11.00
C LEU A 236 2.87 -14.10 12.44
N ASP A 237 3.58 -13.50 13.39
CA ASP A 237 3.18 -13.53 14.79
C ASP A 237 1.99 -12.58 15.00
N PRO A 238 0.83 -13.08 15.44
CA PRO A 238 -0.37 -12.26 15.56
C PRO A 238 -0.32 -11.21 16.67
N ASN A 239 0.62 -11.30 17.60
CA ASN A 239 0.73 -10.37 18.73
C ASN A 239 1.83 -9.33 18.54
N THR A 240 2.89 -9.67 17.80
CA THR A 240 4.06 -8.79 17.62
C THR A 240 4.15 -8.20 16.22
N GLY A 241 3.43 -8.77 15.24
CA GLY A 241 3.54 -8.39 13.83
C GLY A 241 4.86 -8.83 13.19
N GLU A 242 5.66 -9.69 13.85
CA GLU A 242 6.90 -10.18 13.29
C GLU A 242 6.64 -11.17 12.16
N ILE A 243 7.25 -10.92 11.01
CA ILE A 243 7.19 -11.76 9.82
C ILE A 243 8.51 -12.52 9.66
N ASN A 244 8.43 -13.84 9.50
CA ASN A 244 9.58 -14.70 9.26
C ASN A 244 9.37 -15.57 8.01
N PHE A 245 10.39 -15.66 7.15
CA PHE A 245 10.42 -16.56 5.98
C PHE A 245 11.85 -16.72 5.44
N THR A 246 12.04 -17.71 4.54
CA THR A 246 13.28 -17.82 3.76
C THR A 246 12.90 -17.82 2.28
N PRO A 247 13.17 -16.77 1.51
CA PRO A 247 12.76 -16.69 0.10
C PRO A 247 13.59 -17.65 -0.76
N THR A 248 12.90 -18.37 -1.65
CA THR A 248 13.53 -19.31 -2.59
C THR A 248 13.38 -18.89 -4.05
N ILE A 249 12.61 -17.83 -4.30
CA ILE A 249 12.32 -17.31 -5.64
C ILE A 249 12.59 -15.81 -5.65
N GLN A 250 13.27 -15.34 -6.71
CA GLN A 250 13.51 -13.92 -6.96
C GLN A 250 12.23 -13.21 -7.44
N GLY A 251 12.05 -11.96 -7.07
CA GLY A 251 10.99 -11.08 -7.52
C GLY A 251 10.32 -10.29 -6.41
N ALA A 252 9.29 -9.55 -6.78
CA ALA A 252 8.47 -8.81 -5.83
C ALA A 252 7.30 -9.68 -5.34
N PHE A 253 7.02 -9.65 -4.05
CA PHE A 253 5.90 -10.36 -3.44
C PHE A 253 5.04 -9.38 -2.66
N VAL A 254 3.79 -9.24 -3.03
CA VAL A 254 2.82 -8.41 -2.31
C VAL A 254 2.40 -9.13 -1.04
N VAL A 255 2.45 -8.42 0.07
CA VAL A 255 2.00 -8.86 1.39
C VAL A 255 1.12 -7.76 1.96
N VAL A 256 -0.05 -8.14 2.46
CA VAL A 256 -0.96 -7.19 3.11
C VAL A 256 -1.25 -7.68 4.52
N VAL A 257 -1.01 -6.79 5.48
CA VAL A 257 -1.27 -7.06 6.90
C VAL A 257 -2.33 -6.10 7.41
N LYS A 258 -3.38 -6.66 8.00
CA LYS A 258 -4.34 -5.93 8.82
C LYS A 258 -3.79 -5.82 10.24
N ILE A 259 -3.78 -4.63 10.80
CA ILE A 259 -3.42 -4.34 12.19
C ILE A 259 -4.67 -3.82 12.87
N GLU A 260 -5.28 -4.64 13.68
CA GLU A 260 -6.54 -4.39 14.38
C GLU A 260 -6.29 -4.04 15.83
N GLU A 261 -7.04 -3.07 16.35
CA GLU A 261 -6.93 -2.54 17.71
C GLU A 261 -8.09 -3.01 18.57
N PHE A 262 -7.78 -3.37 19.82
CA PHE A 262 -8.77 -3.80 20.79
C PHE A 262 -8.57 -3.08 22.12
N ASP A 263 -9.65 -2.56 22.67
CA ASP A 263 -9.65 -1.99 24.01
C ASP A 263 -9.43 -3.07 25.09
N SER A 264 -9.32 -2.65 26.34
CA SER A 264 -9.12 -3.56 27.49
C SER A 264 -10.27 -4.54 27.73
N SER A 265 -11.44 -4.31 27.11
CA SER A 265 -12.58 -5.23 27.15
C SER A 265 -12.57 -6.26 26.01
N GLY A 266 -11.66 -6.12 25.03
CA GLY A 266 -11.60 -6.92 23.82
C GLY A 266 -12.55 -6.45 22.72
N THR A 267 -13.05 -5.23 22.81
CA THR A 267 -13.88 -4.62 21.74
C THR A 267 -12.98 -4.01 20.68
N SER A 268 -13.22 -4.32 19.41
CA SER A 268 -12.46 -3.73 18.29
C SER A 268 -12.74 -2.23 18.17
N LEU A 269 -11.66 -1.44 18.13
CA LEU A 269 -11.69 0.02 17.95
C LEU A 269 -11.49 0.44 16.51
N GLY A 270 -11.11 -0.50 15.64
CA GLY A 270 -10.85 -0.28 14.24
C GLY A 270 -9.63 -1.04 13.76
N TYR A 271 -9.18 -0.71 12.56
CA TYR A 271 -7.94 -1.28 12.01
C TYR A 271 -7.35 -0.39 10.93
N ILE A 272 -6.08 -0.62 10.66
CA ILE A 272 -5.41 -0.16 9.45
C ILE A 272 -4.92 -1.36 8.65
N MET A 273 -4.74 -1.17 7.34
CA MET A 273 -4.02 -2.14 6.53
C MET A 273 -2.71 -1.56 6.04
N GLN A 274 -1.64 -2.38 6.10
CA GLN A 274 -0.35 -2.12 5.49
C GLN A 274 -0.20 -3.01 4.28
N ASP A 275 -0.25 -2.41 3.09
CA ASP A 275 0.07 -3.06 1.84
C ASP A 275 1.52 -2.76 1.48
N PHE A 276 2.31 -3.77 1.15
CA PHE A 276 3.73 -3.60 0.83
C PHE A 276 4.29 -4.77 0.02
N GLN A 277 5.52 -4.63 -0.48
CA GLN A 277 6.20 -5.66 -1.24
C GLN A 277 7.54 -6.02 -0.61
N PHE A 278 7.82 -7.31 -0.47
CA PHE A 278 9.19 -7.80 -0.32
C PHE A 278 9.85 -7.90 -1.70
N GLN A 279 11.03 -7.28 -1.84
CA GLN A 279 11.86 -7.38 -3.04
C GLN A 279 12.96 -8.42 -2.81
N ILE A 280 12.83 -9.58 -3.46
CA ILE A 280 13.80 -10.66 -3.35
C ILE A 280 14.80 -10.56 -4.51
N ILE A 281 16.07 -10.38 -4.21
CA ILE A 281 17.15 -10.16 -5.18
C ILE A 281 18.20 -11.26 -5.09
N THR A 282 18.90 -11.49 -6.23
CA THR A 282 19.94 -12.55 -6.35
C THR A 282 21.36 -12.00 -6.34
N GLN A 283 21.55 -10.71 -6.69
CA GLN A 283 22.89 -10.14 -6.86
C GLN A 283 23.16 -9.02 -5.85
N ASN A 284 24.42 -8.96 -5.42
CA ASN A 284 24.95 -7.94 -4.49
C ASN A 284 24.29 -7.89 -3.11
N CYS A 285 23.77 -9.01 -2.64
CA CYS A 285 23.53 -9.20 -1.23
C CYS A 285 24.88 -9.22 -0.48
N ILE A 286 25.58 -8.11 -0.50
CA ILE A 286 26.79 -7.95 0.28
C ILE A 286 26.32 -7.62 1.69
N ASN A 287 26.67 -8.52 2.62
CA ASN A 287 26.51 -8.29 4.05
C ASN A 287 27.03 -6.91 4.40
N SER A 288 26.16 -6.02 4.83
CA SER A 288 26.52 -4.77 5.48
C SER A 288 26.57 -4.99 6.98
#